data_b704d4f901801fc3499fff0bc7a0bb82
#
_entry.id   b704d4f901801fc3499fff0bc7a0bb82
#
_cell.length_a   1.000
_cell.length_b   1.000
_cell.length_c   1.000
_cell.angle_alpha   90.00
_cell.angle_beta   90.00
_cell.angle_gamma   90.00
#
_symmetry.space_group_name_H-M   'P 1'
#
loop_
_entity.id
_entity.type
_entity.pdbx_description
1 polymer ?
#
loop_
_entity_poly.entity_id
_entity_poly.type
_entity_poly.pdbx_seq_one_letter_code
_entity_poly.pdbx_strand_id
1 'polypeptide(L)'
;SDTNEANANNEAEAVSADTVIIADTQCPTSLDLAQSWDSWYTSRWGITETLYKLDENLEPQPFLAQSCEMIDEDTWVINLRDDVTFHNGNKMTAESVKKCWERTGEINARFNELLYIDNMAADGQTLTVNTSKPVPAFMNGLCEPLTGIIDVDAEGDPSVSPVGTGPFEAVSYEVKTRAEVKKYPEYWGGEPKLDGAVINIIGDTSTLAMAQ
;
A
#
# COMPACT_ATOMS: atom_id res chain seq x y z
N SER A 1 22.50 43.67 30.57
CA SER A 1 22.49 43.31 29.13
C SER A 1 22.75 41.82 29.00
N ASP A 2 21.75 41.01 29.21
CA ASP A 2 21.83 39.57 29.04
C ASP A 2 21.08 39.20 27.78
N THR A 3 21.83 38.86 26.76
CA THR A 3 21.33 38.25 25.52
C THR A 3 21.13 36.77 25.77
N ASN A 4 19.87 36.38 25.84
CA ASN A 4 19.44 34.98 25.93
C ASN A 4 19.41 34.40 24.52
N GLU A 5 20.47 33.69 24.12
CA GLU A 5 20.48 32.89 22.90
C GLU A 5 19.67 31.61 23.15
N ALA A 6 18.49 31.56 22.57
CA ALA A 6 17.69 30.35 22.50
C ALA A 6 18.37 29.36 21.55
N ASN A 7 19.03 28.37 22.11
CA ASN A 7 19.61 27.24 21.40
C ASN A 7 18.45 26.31 20.98
N ALA A 8 18.02 26.44 19.76
CA ALA A 8 17.11 25.48 19.16
C ALA A 8 17.92 24.21 18.81
N ASN A 9 17.94 23.28 19.75
CA ASN A 9 18.40 21.92 19.46
C ASN A 9 17.48 21.29 18.43
N ASN A 10 17.90 21.36 17.18
CA ASN A 10 17.36 20.55 16.10
C ASN A 10 18.04 19.18 16.23
N GLU A 11 17.51 18.33 17.11
CA GLU A 11 17.88 16.90 17.13
C GLU A 11 17.31 16.28 15.87
N ALA A 12 18.09 16.29 14.80
CA ALA A 12 17.87 15.37 13.69
C ALA A 12 18.05 13.96 14.28
N GLU A 13 16.94 13.21 14.45
CA GLU A 13 17.03 11.82 14.84
C GLU A 13 18.01 11.13 13.89
N ALA A 14 19.02 10.49 14.46
CA ALA A 14 20.05 9.81 13.69
C ALA A 14 19.40 8.68 12.91
N VAL A 15 19.38 8.80 11.60
CA VAL A 15 18.91 7.77 10.68
C VAL A 15 19.76 6.52 10.92
N SER A 16 19.13 5.35 11.13
CA SER A 16 19.81 4.07 11.31
C SER A 16 20.77 3.79 10.16
N ALA A 17 21.88 3.07 10.41
CA ALA A 17 22.87 2.70 9.41
C ALA A 17 22.29 1.86 8.25
N ASP A 18 21.18 1.15 8.49
CA ASP A 18 20.49 0.31 7.50
C ASP A 18 19.25 1.01 6.89
N THR A 19 19.17 2.34 6.97
CA THR A 19 18.13 3.15 6.35
C THR A 19 18.61 3.70 5.00
N VAL A 20 17.79 3.51 3.96
CA VAL A 20 18.07 4.02 2.61
C VAL A 20 17.50 5.42 2.46
N ILE A 21 18.29 6.34 1.88
CA ILE A 21 17.82 7.68 1.48
C ILE A 21 17.55 7.65 -0.02
N ILE A 22 16.31 7.95 -0.41
CA ILE A 22 15.85 7.99 -1.79
C ILE A 22 15.52 9.44 -2.13
N ALA A 23 15.97 9.90 -3.30
CA ALA A 23 15.53 11.15 -3.87
C ALA A 23 14.55 10.86 -5.02
N ASP A 24 13.33 11.42 -4.95
CA ASP A 24 12.30 11.26 -5.98
C ASP A 24 11.85 12.64 -6.48
N THR A 25 11.56 12.76 -7.77
CA THR A 25 11.04 13.98 -8.37
C THR A 25 9.52 14.02 -8.39
N GLN A 26 8.88 12.92 -8.07
CA GLN A 26 7.43 12.76 -8.03
C GLN A 26 6.99 12.38 -6.61
N CYS A 27 5.82 12.85 -6.24
CA CYS A 27 5.21 12.51 -4.94
C CYS A 27 3.73 12.23 -5.10
N PRO A 28 3.16 11.41 -4.21
CA PRO A 28 1.72 11.30 -4.10
C PRO A 28 1.10 12.60 -3.58
N THR A 29 -0.19 12.77 -3.78
CA THR A 29 -0.96 13.83 -3.13
C THR A 29 -1.38 13.42 -1.72
N SER A 30 -1.42 12.12 -1.47
CA SER A 30 -1.86 11.46 -0.25
C SER A 30 -1.21 10.08 -0.16
N LEU A 31 -1.13 9.49 1.02
CA LEU A 31 -0.80 8.07 1.18
C LEU A 31 -2.04 7.16 1.16
N ASP A 32 -3.25 7.71 1.04
CA ASP A 32 -4.45 6.91 0.85
C ASP A 32 -4.47 6.33 -0.58
N LEU A 33 -4.33 5.01 -0.67
CA LEU A 33 -4.27 4.30 -1.96
C LEU A 33 -5.49 4.55 -2.86
N ALA A 34 -6.66 4.88 -2.27
CA ALA A 34 -7.88 5.16 -3.01
C ALA A 34 -7.87 6.52 -3.72
N GLN A 35 -6.96 7.42 -3.35
CA GLN A 35 -6.89 8.76 -3.95
C GLN A 35 -6.07 8.76 -5.24
N SER A 36 -6.59 9.39 -6.29
CA SER A 36 -5.87 9.66 -7.54
C SER A 36 -5.07 8.45 -8.07
N TRP A 37 -3.74 8.59 -8.19
CA TRP A 37 -2.75 7.58 -8.57
C TRP A 37 -1.84 7.20 -7.38
N ASP A 38 -2.21 7.57 -6.18
CA ASP A 38 -1.35 7.50 -5.00
C ASP A 38 -1.04 6.06 -4.55
N SER A 39 -1.88 5.08 -4.96
CA SER A 39 -1.62 3.65 -4.78
C SER A 39 -0.28 3.16 -5.33
N TRP A 40 0.22 3.77 -6.40
CA TRP A 40 1.52 3.42 -7.00
C TRP A 40 2.69 3.74 -6.07
N TYR A 41 2.58 4.80 -5.27
CA TYR A 41 3.62 5.19 -4.30
C TYR A 41 3.58 4.31 -3.08
N THR A 42 2.41 4.08 -2.47
CA THR A 42 2.28 3.23 -1.29
C THR A 42 2.69 1.79 -1.57
N SER A 43 2.41 1.28 -2.78
CA SER A 43 2.88 -0.03 -3.22
C SER A 43 4.40 -0.05 -3.42
N ARG A 44 4.98 0.96 -4.11
CA ARG A 44 6.43 1.07 -4.36
C ARG A 44 7.23 1.23 -3.08
N TRP A 45 6.69 1.95 -2.09
CA TRP A 45 7.33 2.14 -0.80
C TRP A 45 7.12 0.97 0.16
N GLY A 46 6.44 -0.09 -0.31
CA GLY A 46 6.25 -1.32 0.44
C GLY A 46 5.28 -1.19 1.60
N ILE A 47 4.33 -0.25 1.55
CA ILE A 47 3.29 -0.05 2.56
C ILE A 47 2.09 -0.93 2.27
N THR A 48 1.62 -0.96 1.01
CA THR A 48 0.44 -1.70 0.58
C THR A 48 0.82 -2.81 -0.38
N GLU A 49 0.07 -3.90 -0.33
CA GLU A 49 0.23 -5.06 -1.19
C GLU A 49 -1.12 -5.43 -1.83
N THR A 50 -1.04 -6.16 -2.94
CA THR A 50 -2.19 -6.63 -3.73
C THR A 50 -2.43 -8.11 -3.52
N LEU A 51 -3.59 -8.62 -3.92
CA LEU A 51 -3.90 -10.05 -3.79
C LEU A 51 -3.03 -10.92 -4.71
N TYR A 52 -2.68 -10.41 -5.87
CA TYR A 52 -1.78 -11.01 -6.84
C TYR A 52 -0.69 -10.02 -7.25
N LYS A 53 0.42 -10.49 -7.75
CA LYS A 53 1.50 -9.68 -8.33
C LYS A 53 1.95 -10.25 -9.67
N LEU A 54 2.48 -9.41 -10.54
CA LEU A 54 3.06 -9.86 -11.80
C LEU A 54 4.46 -10.44 -11.58
N ASP A 55 4.76 -11.55 -12.23
CA ASP A 55 6.12 -12.09 -12.32
C ASP A 55 6.94 -11.42 -13.44
N GLU A 56 8.14 -11.93 -13.71
CA GLU A 56 9.04 -11.42 -14.77
C GLU A 56 8.49 -11.59 -16.18
N ASN A 57 7.49 -12.47 -16.37
CA ASN A 57 6.82 -12.70 -17.65
C ASN A 57 5.51 -11.92 -17.75
N LEU A 58 5.21 -11.06 -16.78
CA LEU A 58 3.96 -10.32 -16.62
C LEU A 58 2.73 -11.22 -16.41
N GLU A 59 2.94 -12.40 -15.82
CA GLU A 59 1.87 -13.32 -15.47
C GLU A 59 1.47 -13.14 -14.00
N PRO A 60 0.14 -13.08 -13.69
CA PRO A 60 -0.34 -12.96 -12.32
C PRO A 60 0.05 -14.17 -11.45
N GLN A 61 0.70 -13.91 -10.34
CA GLN A 61 1.09 -14.90 -9.34
C GLN A 61 0.42 -14.61 -7.99
N PRO A 62 0.04 -15.64 -7.21
CA PRO A 62 -0.47 -15.48 -5.86
C PRO A 62 0.45 -14.63 -4.98
N PHE A 63 -0.14 -13.74 -4.17
CA PHE A 63 0.61 -12.89 -3.24
C PHE A 63 -0.09 -12.82 -1.88
N LEU A 64 -1.04 -11.89 -1.62
CA LEU A 64 -1.87 -11.95 -0.41
C LEU A 64 -2.99 -12.99 -0.52
N ALA A 65 -3.35 -13.40 -1.74
CA ALA A 65 -4.19 -14.56 -1.97
C ALA A 65 -3.36 -15.82 -2.23
N GLN A 66 -3.90 -16.98 -1.86
CA GLN A 66 -3.35 -18.30 -2.17
C GLN A 66 -3.87 -18.82 -3.51
N SER A 67 -5.14 -18.55 -3.82
CA SER A 67 -5.78 -18.94 -5.08
C SER A 67 -6.88 -17.96 -5.46
N CYS A 68 -7.20 -17.94 -6.76
CA CYS A 68 -8.35 -17.27 -7.33
C CYS A 68 -8.89 -18.13 -8.46
N GLU A 69 -10.13 -18.53 -8.37
CA GLU A 69 -10.78 -19.44 -9.32
C GLU A 69 -12.06 -18.80 -9.88
N MET A 70 -12.21 -18.87 -11.20
CA MET A 70 -13.45 -18.51 -11.86
C MET A 70 -14.41 -19.70 -11.79
N ILE A 71 -15.54 -19.53 -11.09
CA ILE A 71 -16.55 -20.58 -10.92
C ILE A 71 -17.54 -20.58 -12.07
N ASP A 72 -17.87 -19.41 -12.55
CA ASP A 72 -18.65 -19.17 -13.77
C ASP A 72 -18.21 -17.85 -14.41
N GLU A 73 -18.83 -17.39 -15.49
CA GLU A 73 -18.36 -16.27 -16.30
C GLU A 73 -18.33 -14.90 -15.58
N ASP A 74 -19.00 -14.78 -14.43
CA ASP A 74 -19.08 -13.55 -13.63
C ASP A 74 -18.82 -13.76 -12.14
N THR A 75 -18.40 -14.96 -11.72
CA THR A 75 -18.17 -15.31 -10.31
C THR A 75 -16.77 -15.84 -10.08
N TRP A 76 -16.05 -15.17 -9.16
CA TRP A 76 -14.69 -15.50 -8.75
C TRP A 76 -14.66 -15.84 -7.27
N VAL A 77 -13.92 -16.88 -6.91
CA VAL A 77 -13.64 -17.26 -5.51
C VAL A 77 -12.17 -17.08 -5.23
N ILE A 78 -11.87 -16.24 -4.27
CA ILE A 78 -10.51 -15.89 -3.86
C ILE A 78 -10.27 -16.42 -2.44
N ASN A 79 -9.26 -17.27 -2.28
CA ASN A 79 -8.82 -17.76 -0.98
C ASN A 79 -7.60 -16.96 -0.54
N LEU A 80 -7.72 -16.27 0.58
CA LEU A 80 -6.67 -15.42 1.14
C LEU A 80 -5.70 -16.25 2.00
N ARG A 81 -4.49 -15.73 2.16
CA ARG A 81 -3.54 -16.22 3.15
C ARG A 81 -4.12 -15.99 4.55
N ASP A 82 -3.77 -16.87 5.48
CA ASP A 82 -4.22 -16.80 6.88
C ASP A 82 -3.12 -16.33 7.86
N ASP A 83 -1.91 -16.08 7.33
CA ASP A 83 -0.72 -15.64 8.07
C ASP A 83 -0.39 -14.14 7.87
N VAL A 84 -1.27 -13.37 7.22
CA VAL A 84 -1.07 -11.94 6.98
C VAL A 84 -1.70 -11.11 8.09
N THR A 85 -0.92 -10.17 8.62
CA THR A 85 -1.40 -9.12 9.53
C THR A 85 -1.14 -7.74 8.93
N PHE A 86 -2.00 -6.80 9.27
CA PHE A 86 -1.78 -5.37 9.04
C PHE A 86 -0.71 -4.82 10.00
N HIS A 87 -0.17 -3.64 9.71
CA HIS A 87 0.85 -2.97 10.54
C HIS A 87 0.39 -2.71 11.99
N ASN A 88 -0.90 -2.70 12.26
CA ASN A 88 -1.47 -2.59 13.62
C ASN A 88 -1.66 -3.94 14.32
N GLY A 89 -1.24 -5.06 13.70
CA GLY A 89 -1.37 -6.41 14.22
C GLY A 89 -2.74 -7.08 13.98
N ASN A 90 -3.71 -6.37 13.41
CA ASN A 90 -4.99 -6.95 13.03
C ASN A 90 -4.80 -7.97 11.91
N LYS A 91 -5.52 -9.09 11.97
CA LYS A 91 -5.46 -10.12 10.92
C LYS A 91 -6.18 -9.65 9.65
N MET A 92 -5.56 -9.85 8.50
CA MET A 92 -6.23 -9.67 7.21
C MET A 92 -7.24 -10.82 6.99
N THR A 93 -8.47 -10.46 6.67
CA THR A 93 -9.58 -11.39 6.42
C THR A 93 -10.31 -11.02 5.12
N ALA A 94 -11.16 -11.91 4.61
CA ALA A 94 -12.00 -11.57 3.45
C ALA A 94 -12.91 -10.37 3.71
N GLU A 95 -13.38 -10.19 4.95
CA GLU A 95 -14.18 -9.02 5.32
C GLU A 95 -13.37 -7.72 5.27
N SER A 96 -12.11 -7.72 5.73
CA SER A 96 -11.26 -6.53 5.66
C SER A 96 -10.91 -6.16 4.21
N VAL A 97 -10.67 -7.15 3.34
CA VAL A 97 -10.46 -6.93 1.90
C VAL A 97 -11.72 -6.35 1.26
N LYS A 98 -12.90 -6.93 1.53
CA LYS A 98 -14.20 -6.44 1.05
C LYS A 98 -14.41 -4.98 1.42
N LYS A 99 -14.29 -4.62 2.69
CA LYS A 99 -14.43 -3.23 3.17
C LYS A 99 -13.45 -2.27 2.50
N CYS A 100 -12.20 -2.70 2.33
CA CYS A 100 -11.18 -1.89 1.65
C CYS A 100 -11.57 -1.63 0.19
N TRP A 101 -12.03 -2.63 -0.53
CA TRP A 101 -12.41 -2.51 -1.93
C TRP A 101 -13.71 -1.73 -2.12
N GLU A 102 -14.73 -1.91 -1.25
CA GLU A 102 -15.95 -1.12 -1.25
C GLU A 102 -15.61 0.37 -1.10
N ARG A 103 -14.80 0.72 -0.08
CA ARG A 103 -14.33 2.09 0.13
C ARG A 103 -13.55 2.62 -1.08
N THR A 104 -12.65 1.81 -1.63
CA THR A 104 -11.84 2.23 -2.80
C THR A 104 -12.71 2.52 -4.01
N GLY A 105 -13.73 1.68 -4.25
CA GLY A 105 -14.69 1.87 -5.33
C GLY A 105 -15.59 3.11 -5.17
N GLU A 106 -15.91 3.49 -3.94
CA GLU A 106 -16.65 4.72 -3.65
C GLU A 106 -15.82 5.99 -3.92
N ILE A 107 -14.51 5.94 -3.66
CA ILE A 107 -13.60 7.09 -3.78
C ILE A 107 -13.05 7.20 -5.20
N ASN A 108 -12.71 6.09 -5.85
CA ASN A 108 -12.00 6.07 -7.12
C ASN A 108 -12.74 5.26 -8.19
N ALA A 109 -13.38 5.96 -9.12
CA ALA A 109 -14.14 5.33 -10.21
C ALA A 109 -13.31 4.36 -11.06
N ARG A 110 -11.98 4.57 -11.16
CA ARG A 110 -11.06 3.68 -11.89
C ARG A 110 -11.02 2.26 -11.30
N PHE A 111 -11.21 2.13 -9.98
CA PHE A 111 -11.30 0.82 -9.34
C PHE A 111 -12.44 -0.02 -9.92
N ASN A 112 -13.61 0.61 -10.11
CA ASN A 112 -14.78 -0.07 -10.66
C ASN A 112 -14.58 -0.49 -12.13
N GLU A 113 -13.73 0.23 -12.88
CA GLU A 113 -13.38 -0.09 -14.27
C GLU A 113 -12.32 -1.19 -14.37
N LEU A 114 -11.60 -1.52 -13.29
CA LEU A 114 -10.63 -2.62 -13.25
C LEU A 114 -11.30 -3.96 -13.02
N LEU A 115 -12.18 -4.05 -12.04
CA LEU A 115 -12.73 -5.31 -11.55
C LEU A 115 -14.21 -5.49 -11.86
N TYR A 116 -14.95 -4.42 -12.18
CA TYR A 116 -16.39 -4.45 -12.47
C TYR A 116 -17.20 -5.18 -11.38
N ILE A 117 -16.84 -4.99 -10.11
CA ILE A 117 -17.50 -5.67 -8.99
C ILE A 117 -18.96 -5.20 -8.87
N ASP A 118 -19.87 -6.16 -8.81
CA ASP A 118 -21.30 -5.94 -8.52
C ASP A 118 -21.61 -6.26 -7.06
N ASN A 119 -21.09 -7.37 -6.56
CA ASN A 119 -21.29 -7.82 -5.19
C ASN A 119 -20.08 -8.60 -4.66
N MET A 120 -19.90 -8.58 -3.34
CA MET A 120 -18.89 -9.39 -2.64
C MET A 120 -19.49 -10.04 -1.40
N ALA A 121 -19.12 -11.30 -1.18
CA ALA A 121 -19.45 -12.05 0.03
C ALA A 121 -18.14 -12.54 0.68
N ALA A 122 -17.99 -12.30 1.98
CA ALA A 122 -16.83 -12.71 2.77
C ALA A 122 -17.21 -13.81 3.78
N ASP A 123 -16.41 -14.87 3.82
CA ASP A 123 -16.54 -15.95 4.80
C ASP A 123 -15.12 -16.38 5.25
N GLY A 124 -14.71 -15.95 6.44
CA GLY A 124 -13.37 -16.19 6.97
C GLY A 124 -12.27 -15.64 6.07
N GLN A 125 -11.54 -16.52 5.39
CA GLN A 125 -10.48 -16.17 4.43
C GLN A 125 -10.94 -16.34 2.97
N THR A 126 -12.20 -16.62 2.72
CA THR A 126 -12.74 -16.78 1.37
C THR A 126 -13.56 -15.56 0.98
N LEU A 127 -13.17 -14.90 -0.12
CA LEU A 127 -13.89 -13.80 -0.74
C LEU A 127 -14.50 -14.28 -2.05
N THR A 128 -15.84 -14.24 -2.13
CA THR A 128 -16.56 -14.46 -3.39
C THR A 128 -16.88 -13.11 -4.01
N VAL A 129 -16.48 -12.92 -5.26
CA VAL A 129 -16.71 -11.69 -6.03
C VAL A 129 -17.59 -11.99 -7.23
N ASN A 130 -18.73 -11.29 -7.32
CA ASN A 130 -19.56 -11.29 -8.52
C ASN A 130 -19.25 -10.01 -9.31
N THR A 131 -19.04 -10.16 -10.62
CA THR A 131 -18.79 -9.04 -11.53
C THR A 131 -20.05 -8.71 -12.32
N SER A 132 -20.27 -7.45 -12.66
CA SER A 132 -21.44 -6.98 -13.41
C SER A 132 -21.43 -7.42 -14.89
N LYS A 133 -20.34 -8.01 -15.34
CA LYS A 133 -20.12 -8.58 -16.67
C LYS A 133 -18.89 -9.50 -16.63
N PRO A 134 -18.70 -10.38 -17.63
CA PRO A 134 -17.45 -11.14 -17.75
C PRO A 134 -16.23 -10.23 -17.83
N VAL A 135 -15.20 -10.51 -17.01
CA VAL A 135 -13.94 -9.74 -16.93
C VAL A 135 -12.75 -10.66 -17.21
N PRO A 136 -12.36 -10.86 -18.46
CA PRO A 136 -11.24 -11.75 -18.81
C PRO A 136 -9.90 -11.34 -18.17
N ALA A 137 -9.71 -10.05 -17.89
CA ALA A 137 -8.51 -9.50 -17.27
C ALA A 137 -8.62 -9.37 -15.73
N PHE A 138 -9.57 -10.07 -15.08
CA PHE A 138 -9.80 -9.95 -13.64
C PHE A 138 -8.52 -10.21 -12.82
N MET A 139 -7.78 -11.28 -13.16
CA MET A 139 -6.52 -11.62 -12.49
C MET A 139 -5.46 -10.52 -12.62
N ASN A 140 -5.37 -9.86 -13.77
CA ASN A 140 -4.47 -8.72 -13.96
C ASN A 140 -4.92 -7.52 -13.12
N GLY A 141 -6.24 -7.31 -12.99
CA GLY A 141 -6.80 -6.30 -12.11
C GLY A 141 -6.40 -6.51 -10.64
N LEU A 142 -6.28 -7.76 -10.18
CA LEU A 142 -5.80 -8.08 -8.83
C LEU A 142 -4.32 -7.74 -8.59
N CYS A 143 -3.55 -7.43 -9.64
CA CYS A 143 -2.14 -7.01 -9.56
C CYS A 143 -2.00 -5.49 -9.55
N GLU A 144 -3.05 -4.74 -9.86
CA GLU A 144 -2.98 -3.27 -9.92
C GLU A 144 -2.86 -2.65 -8.52
N PRO A 145 -1.93 -1.70 -8.29
CA PRO A 145 -1.75 -1.08 -6.99
C PRO A 145 -3.02 -0.48 -6.38
N LEU A 146 -3.98 -0.04 -7.22
CA LEU A 146 -5.26 0.49 -6.77
C LEU A 146 -6.14 -0.56 -6.07
N THR A 147 -5.91 -1.86 -6.32
CA THR A 147 -6.58 -2.96 -5.62
C THR A 147 -5.82 -3.43 -4.38
N GLY A 148 -4.80 -2.67 -3.97
CA GLY A 148 -4.04 -2.88 -2.75
C GLY A 148 -4.91 -2.85 -1.49
N ILE A 149 -4.39 -3.37 -0.40
CA ILE A 149 -5.16 -3.60 0.82
C ILE A 149 -4.61 -2.75 1.95
N ILE A 150 -5.54 -2.04 2.63
CA ILE A 150 -5.31 -1.36 3.91
C ILE A 150 -6.40 -1.75 4.91
N ASP A 151 -6.11 -1.64 6.19
CA ASP A 151 -7.11 -1.76 7.25
C ASP A 151 -7.91 -0.44 7.33
N VAL A 152 -9.13 -0.44 6.79
CA VAL A 152 -10.02 0.73 6.78
C VAL A 152 -10.70 0.99 8.12
N ASP A 153 -10.67 0.01 9.03
CA ASP A 153 -11.18 0.14 10.39
C ASP A 153 -10.09 0.65 11.36
N ALA A 154 -8.84 0.83 10.89
CA ALA A 154 -7.75 1.37 11.69
C ALA A 154 -8.00 2.82 12.11
N GLU A 155 -7.56 3.16 13.32
CA GLU A 155 -7.57 4.55 13.78
C GLU A 155 -6.56 5.40 12.98
N GLY A 156 -6.90 6.65 12.75
CA GLY A 156 -6.03 7.62 12.09
C GLY A 156 -6.49 8.00 10.69
N ASP A 157 -5.67 8.80 10.02
CA ASP A 157 -5.94 9.30 8.67
C ASP A 157 -5.08 8.53 7.66
N PRO A 158 -5.68 7.71 6.78
CA PRO A 158 -4.93 6.96 5.78
C PRO A 158 -4.19 7.86 4.78
N SER A 159 -4.54 9.15 4.69
CA SER A 159 -3.83 10.09 3.82
C SER A 159 -2.39 10.37 4.28
N VAL A 160 -2.09 10.11 5.54
CA VAL A 160 -0.77 10.38 6.18
C VAL A 160 -0.13 9.10 6.71
N SER A 161 -0.96 8.17 7.22
CA SER A 161 -0.49 6.95 7.87
C SER A 161 -1.43 5.77 7.57
N PRO A 162 -1.45 5.28 6.33
CA PRO A 162 -2.22 4.09 5.97
C PRO A 162 -1.68 2.85 6.68
N VAL A 163 -2.58 2.02 7.17
CA VAL A 163 -2.25 0.73 7.80
C VAL A 163 -2.34 -0.38 6.76
N GLY A 164 -1.22 -0.71 6.15
CA GLY A 164 -1.11 -1.72 5.10
C GLY A 164 -0.65 -3.08 5.61
N THR A 165 -0.27 -3.96 4.69
CA THR A 165 0.22 -5.32 4.94
C THR A 165 1.69 -5.50 4.58
N GLY A 166 2.31 -4.47 4.00
CA GLY A 166 3.62 -4.56 3.38
C GLY A 166 4.80 -4.63 4.36
N PRO A 167 6.03 -4.81 3.83
CA PRO A 167 7.24 -4.92 4.65
C PRO A 167 7.61 -3.63 5.40
N PHE A 168 7.04 -2.49 5.01
CA PHE A 168 7.29 -1.20 5.64
C PHE A 168 5.98 -0.51 6.03
N GLU A 169 5.99 0.16 7.17
CA GLU A 169 4.91 1.00 7.66
C GLU A 169 5.25 2.49 7.53
N ALA A 170 4.24 3.31 7.25
CA ALA A 170 4.42 4.76 7.15
C ALA A 170 4.69 5.35 8.53
N VAL A 171 5.76 6.15 8.64
CA VAL A 171 6.12 6.90 9.86
C VAL A 171 5.62 8.33 9.77
N SER A 172 5.92 8.99 8.65
CA SER A 172 5.51 10.37 8.41
C SER A 172 5.38 10.65 6.92
N TYR A 173 4.51 11.57 6.59
CA TYR A 173 4.38 12.08 5.24
C TYR A 173 4.11 13.59 5.24
N GLU A 174 5.01 14.34 4.61
CA GLU A 174 4.87 15.76 4.33
C GLU A 174 4.82 15.95 2.80
N VAL A 175 3.66 16.39 2.31
CA VAL A 175 3.38 16.53 0.87
C VAL A 175 4.46 17.37 0.19
N LYS A 176 5.01 16.87 -0.92
CA LYS A 176 6.05 17.51 -1.73
C LYS A 176 7.40 17.74 -1.03
N THR A 177 7.57 17.21 0.14
CA THR A 177 8.79 17.40 0.94
C THR A 177 9.46 16.08 1.26
N ARG A 178 8.79 15.23 2.02
CA ARG A 178 9.41 14.02 2.57
C ARG A 178 8.38 12.95 2.95
N ALA A 179 8.75 11.71 2.71
CA ALA A 179 8.11 10.55 3.32
C ALA A 179 9.14 9.74 4.09
N GLU A 180 8.69 9.06 5.14
CA GLU A 180 9.52 8.13 5.91
C GLU A 180 8.74 6.86 6.18
N VAL A 181 9.41 5.74 5.95
CA VAL A 181 8.89 4.41 6.24
C VAL A 181 9.90 3.65 7.10
N LYS A 182 9.40 2.81 8.02
CA LYS A 182 10.21 1.90 8.84
C LYS A 182 9.79 0.47 8.60
N LYS A 183 10.68 -0.49 8.86
CA LYS A 183 10.37 -1.91 8.71
C LYS A 183 9.23 -2.33 9.63
N TYR A 184 8.41 -3.25 9.14
CA TYR A 184 7.45 -3.99 9.92
C TYR A 184 8.04 -5.36 10.29
N PRO A 185 8.48 -5.57 11.54
CA PRO A 185 9.23 -6.79 11.91
C PRO A 185 8.41 -8.08 11.77
N GLU A 186 7.06 -7.96 11.93
CA GLU A 186 6.13 -9.09 11.85
C GLU A 186 5.61 -9.33 10.42
N TYR A 187 6.31 -8.80 9.42
CA TYR A 187 5.92 -8.98 8.03
C TYR A 187 5.83 -10.45 7.64
N TRP A 188 4.72 -10.87 7.07
CA TRP A 188 4.43 -12.25 6.70
C TRP A 188 5.45 -12.87 5.72
N GLY A 189 6.10 -12.05 4.90
CA GLY A 189 7.17 -12.46 3.97
C GLY A 189 8.56 -12.59 4.61
N GLY A 190 8.66 -12.43 5.94
CA GLY A 190 9.89 -12.42 6.70
C GLY A 190 10.40 -11.01 7.01
N GLU A 191 11.14 -10.85 8.11
CA GLU A 191 11.64 -9.56 8.56
C GLU A 191 12.45 -8.84 7.47
N PRO A 192 12.11 -7.58 7.13
CA PRO A 192 12.87 -6.79 6.17
C PRO A 192 14.30 -6.56 6.61
N LYS A 193 15.25 -6.60 5.67
CA LYS A 193 16.68 -6.40 5.95
C LYS A 193 17.04 -4.93 6.22
N LEU A 194 16.32 -4.00 5.60
CA LEU A 194 16.48 -2.57 5.81
C LEU A 194 15.64 -2.15 7.00
N ASP A 195 16.13 -1.22 7.80
CA ASP A 195 15.38 -0.64 8.92
C ASP A 195 14.28 0.32 8.43
N GLY A 196 14.48 0.92 7.27
CA GLY A 196 13.50 1.83 6.67
C GLY A 196 14.02 2.57 5.45
N ALA A 197 13.25 3.54 5.01
CA ALA A 197 13.65 4.47 3.95
C ALA A 197 13.15 5.88 4.23
N VAL A 198 13.97 6.85 3.85
CA VAL A 198 13.62 8.27 3.80
C VAL A 198 13.54 8.68 2.34
N ILE A 199 12.38 9.12 1.90
CA ILE A 199 12.11 9.57 0.55
C ILE A 199 12.06 11.09 0.55
N ASN A 200 13.09 11.75 0.02
CA ASN A 200 13.14 13.19 -0.14
C ASN A 200 12.57 13.57 -1.52
N ILE A 201 11.56 14.42 -1.54
CA ILE A 201 10.94 14.90 -2.77
C ILE A 201 11.71 16.12 -3.27
N ILE A 202 12.32 15.99 -4.44
CA ILE A 202 13.13 17.05 -5.04
C ILE A 202 12.41 17.54 -6.31
N GLY A 203 11.79 18.70 -6.24
CA GLY A 203 10.96 19.26 -7.32
C GLY A 203 11.70 19.65 -8.60
N ASP A 204 13.03 19.52 -8.66
CA ASP A 204 13.85 19.89 -9.81
C ASP A 204 14.93 18.82 -10.07
N THR A 205 14.93 18.30 -11.29
CA THR A 205 15.89 17.29 -11.76
C THR A 205 17.34 17.78 -11.78
N SER A 206 17.58 19.09 -11.89
CA SER A 206 18.93 19.67 -11.82
C SER A 206 19.50 19.60 -10.40
N THR A 207 18.66 19.77 -9.40
CA THR A 207 19.03 19.62 -7.99
C THR A 207 19.30 18.16 -7.64
N LEU A 208 18.56 17.23 -8.24
CA LEU A 208 18.77 15.78 -8.05
C LEU A 208 20.16 15.33 -8.51
N ALA A 209 20.63 15.83 -9.64
CA ALA A 209 21.95 15.52 -10.20
C ALA A 209 23.13 16.02 -9.32
N MET A 210 22.89 17.01 -8.46
CA MET A 210 23.90 17.54 -7.53
C MET A 210 23.88 16.83 -6.15
N ALA A 211 22.87 16.01 -5.88
CA ALA A 211 22.72 15.29 -4.60
C ALA A 211 23.30 13.87 -4.64
N GLN A 212 23.86 13.44 -5.76
CA GLN A 212 24.61 12.18 -5.94
C GLN A 212 26.10 12.43 -5.71
#